data_7fbda38a69cf577591bc5ca9063e7d2e
#
_entry.id   7fbda38a69cf577591bc5ca9063e7d2e
#
_cell.length_a   1.000
_cell.length_b   1.000
_cell.length_c   1.000
_cell.angle_alpha   90.00
_cell.angle_beta   90.00
_cell.angle_gamma   90.00
#
_symmetry.space_group_name_H-M   'P 1'
#
loop_
_entity.id
_entity.type
_entity.pdbx_description
1 polymer ?
#
loop_
_entity_poly.entity_id
_entity_poly.type
_entity_poly.pdbx_seq_one_letter_code
_entity_poly.pdbx_strand_id
1 'polypeptide(L)'
;ESYYILKNNSVPNEKVFLEFEEENKRYIEVLFKCPEDEDYGAFFNKSFVKLISKYSLHLNNSRMKVLTNLESDATNLHSFFVADLEKAKSITSVNLDKYLLGIKKDRVNLDSRKSKQSFNPSVFQDILQPKYYPMSRFPSNPKYALSFMQQVAVNLAIGYDNEQIRSVNGPPGTGKTTLLKDVFSELIVEQAIEITELKSKEIEDKLPYFDNAGIGKLPKSIADKGIVVASSNNGAVQNIVNELPLISGIDEAFVEELRDADYFWNISNSNISTKWEKDENGKNVETLVSKLNEDEKFWGLFSLEGGKKDNMDGILTSLKHVVYYLENEYEPNADVYDDFITQYEYILEYKHERQAVSEKYLLLGNLREQLNQAVASHQSNKEKIEKEYNLLVEEYVNYRKQALIRKSQLEVEIRNNDEKIEYNLSEQKQTNQAIEALKLQKPGFFSKKKVKQEYKERMHFFSEQLLSLIENTKNLNVCKNNLEKELSSILSKSKEHENKIDKKKNDNEKIIDDSSKNINEIEMRIQSLSTKLNAVSENVLDMNEDYSTLQLSNPWFDEEYRILQSKLFIAALKLRKQFLYENIKSIKAAYIIWNKQKEYLDNKQVIAQAWN
;
A
#
# COMPACT_ATOMS: atom_id res chain seq x y z
N GLU A 1 -5.27 34.67 -26.49
CA GLU A 1 -6.51 34.27 -25.83
C GLU A 1 -6.91 35.33 -24.76
N SER A 2 -6.06 35.67 -23.81
CA SER A 2 -6.36 36.70 -22.80
C SER A 2 -6.82 38.04 -23.38
N TYR A 3 -6.18 38.49 -24.48
CA TYR A 3 -6.57 39.71 -25.18
C TYR A 3 -7.96 39.57 -25.84
N TYR A 4 -8.28 38.41 -26.43
CA TYR A 4 -9.61 38.14 -26.98
C TYR A 4 -10.68 38.20 -25.88
N ILE A 5 -10.43 37.55 -24.74
CA ILE A 5 -11.36 37.52 -23.60
C ILE A 5 -11.60 38.92 -23.07
N LEU A 6 -10.53 39.69 -22.87
CA LEU A 6 -10.61 41.10 -22.41
C LEU A 6 -11.39 41.98 -23.39
N LYS A 7 -11.24 41.75 -24.71
CA LYS A 7 -11.92 42.54 -25.72
C LYS A 7 -13.38 42.15 -25.91
N ASN A 8 -13.71 40.86 -25.85
CA ASN A 8 -15.01 40.34 -26.22
C ASN A 8 -15.82 39.81 -25.03
N ASN A 9 -15.25 39.83 -23.83
CA ASN A 9 -15.84 39.32 -22.58
C ASN A 9 -16.41 37.88 -22.74
N SER A 10 -15.77 37.09 -23.58
CA SER A 10 -16.19 35.70 -23.86
C SER A 10 -14.95 34.85 -24.22
N VAL A 11 -15.00 33.55 -23.89
CA VAL A 11 -13.97 32.60 -24.28
C VAL A 11 -14.23 32.17 -25.75
N PRO A 12 -13.26 32.28 -26.65
CA PRO A 12 -13.43 31.87 -28.04
C PRO A 12 -13.53 30.34 -28.15
N ASN A 13 -14.33 29.84 -29.09
CA ASN A 13 -14.18 28.46 -29.53
C ASN A 13 -12.95 28.35 -30.47
N GLU A 14 -12.53 27.12 -30.75
CA GLU A 14 -11.28 26.88 -31.55
C GLU A 14 -11.28 27.61 -32.90
N LYS A 15 -12.38 27.55 -33.65
CA LYS A 15 -12.48 28.20 -34.98
C LYS A 15 -12.37 29.70 -34.85
N VAL A 16 -13.09 30.32 -33.95
CA VAL A 16 -13.04 31.76 -33.72
C VAL A 16 -11.67 32.20 -33.20
N PHE A 17 -11.01 31.36 -32.41
CA PHE A 17 -9.66 31.66 -31.94
C PHE A 17 -8.63 31.62 -33.08
N LEU A 18 -8.69 30.64 -33.95
CA LEU A 18 -7.81 30.51 -35.10
C LEU A 18 -7.99 31.70 -36.08
N GLU A 19 -9.23 32.07 -36.38
CA GLU A 19 -9.53 33.24 -37.20
C GLU A 19 -8.96 34.53 -36.59
N PHE A 20 -9.12 34.70 -35.27
CA PHE A 20 -8.59 35.84 -34.55
C PHE A 20 -7.05 35.82 -34.50
N GLU A 21 -6.43 34.66 -34.34
CA GLU A 21 -4.97 34.52 -34.40
C GLU A 21 -4.42 34.90 -35.76
N GLU A 22 -5.03 34.45 -36.85
CA GLU A 22 -4.65 34.80 -38.22
C GLU A 22 -4.78 36.27 -38.51
N GLU A 23 -5.88 36.89 -38.07
CA GLU A 23 -6.05 38.34 -38.22
C GLU A 23 -4.94 39.13 -37.47
N ASN A 24 -4.57 38.68 -36.28
CA ASN A 24 -3.52 39.35 -35.53
C ASN A 24 -2.12 39.11 -36.13
N LYS A 25 -1.84 37.94 -36.68
CA LYS A 25 -0.61 37.67 -37.41
C LYS A 25 -0.48 38.61 -38.64
N ARG A 26 -1.52 38.67 -39.45
CA ARG A 26 -1.56 39.59 -40.60
C ARG A 26 -1.39 41.05 -40.20
N TYR A 27 -2.03 41.47 -39.12
CA TYR A 27 -1.88 42.82 -38.62
C TYR A 27 -0.43 43.11 -38.20
N ILE A 28 0.24 42.18 -37.50
CA ILE A 28 1.63 42.35 -37.06
C ILE A 28 2.56 42.39 -38.29
N GLU A 29 2.37 41.50 -39.23
CA GLU A 29 3.15 41.48 -40.48
C GLU A 29 3.06 42.80 -41.24
N VAL A 30 1.85 43.34 -41.42
CA VAL A 30 1.64 44.64 -42.07
C VAL A 30 2.21 45.77 -41.25
N LEU A 31 2.06 45.72 -39.90
CA LEU A 31 2.53 46.77 -38.99
C LEU A 31 4.06 46.92 -39.01
N PHE A 32 4.80 45.84 -39.21
CA PHE A 32 6.27 45.84 -39.23
C PHE A 32 6.88 45.76 -40.63
N LYS A 33 6.07 45.87 -41.66
CA LYS A 33 6.56 45.97 -43.02
C LYS A 33 7.05 47.38 -43.28
N CYS A 34 8.37 47.61 -43.12
CA CYS A 34 9.01 48.89 -43.33
C CYS A 34 9.02 49.27 -44.83
N PRO A 35 8.56 50.46 -45.22
CA PRO A 35 8.76 51.00 -46.55
C PRO A 35 10.25 51.15 -46.87
N GLU A 36 10.61 51.03 -48.16
CA GLU A 36 12.01 51.12 -48.58
C GLU A 36 12.64 52.51 -48.30
N ASP A 37 11.82 53.52 -48.24
CA ASP A 37 12.26 54.92 -48.05
C ASP A 37 12.28 55.43 -46.61
N GLU A 38 11.93 54.58 -45.62
CA GLU A 38 11.92 54.98 -44.19
C GLU A 38 13.10 54.35 -43.43
N ASP A 39 13.62 55.13 -42.43
CA ASP A 39 14.61 54.59 -41.49
C ASP A 39 13.98 53.47 -40.64
N TYR A 40 14.56 52.28 -40.74
CA TYR A 40 14.03 51.09 -40.07
C TYR A 40 13.91 51.25 -38.55
N GLY A 41 14.86 51.92 -37.90
CA GLY A 41 14.85 52.12 -36.44
C GLY A 41 13.71 53.03 -35.98
N ALA A 42 13.48 54.15 -36.70
CA ALA A 42 12.38 55.06 -36.45
C ALA A 42 11.02 54.39 -36.74
N PHE A 43 10.93 53.68 -37.85
CA PHE A 43 9.74 52.93 -38.25
C PHE A 43 9.40 51.82 -37.23
N PHE A 44 10.41 51.05 -36.83
CA PHE A 44 10.24 49.97 -35.85
C PHE A 44 9.71 50.51 -34.52
N ASN A 45 10.31 51.58 -33.98
CA ASN A 45 9.84 52.17 -32.72
C ASN A 45 8.39 52.66 -32.81
N LYS A 46 7.98 53.29 -33.91
CA LYS A 46 6.62 53.74 -34.17
C LYS A 46 5.64 52.57 -34.25
N SER A 47 6.04 51.48 -34.92
CA SER A 47 5.24 50.26 -35.07
C SER A 47 5.13 49.52 -33.74
N PHE A 48 6.21 49.45 -32.96
CA PHE A 48 6.23 48.87 -31.65
C PHE A 48 5.32 49.57 -30.64
N VAL A 49 5.32 50.93 -30.65
CA VAL A 49 4.39 51.70 -29.82
C VAL A 49 2.94 51.40 -30.20
N LYS A 50 2.64 51.30 -31.51
CA LYS A 50 1.29 50.92 -31.96
C LYS A 50 0.89 49.51 -31.53
N LEU A 51 1.82 48.57 -31.55
CA LEU A 51 1.60 47.20 -31.11
C LEU A 51 1.26 47.14 -29.62
N ILE A 52 2.10 47.80 -28.79
CA ILE A 52 1.90 47.90 -27.32
C ILE A 52 0.55 48.54 -26.98
N SER A 53 0.21 49.63 -27.69
CA SER A 53 -1.05 50.33 -27.46
C SER A 53 -2.25 49.45 -27.83
N LYS A 54 -2.19 48.74 -28.99
CA LYS A 54 -3.28 47.88 -29.45
C LYS A 54 -3.60 46.74 -28.48
N TYR A 55 -2.56 46.12 -27.91
CA TYR A 55 -2.73 44.97 -27.02
C TYR A 55 -2.69 45.32 -25.54
N SER A 56 -2.67 46.62 -25.21
CA SER A 56 -2.61 47.11 -23.81
C SER A 56 -1.47 46.49 -23.01
N LEU A 57 -0.30 46.31 -23.65
CA LEU A 57 0.86 45.73 -23.03
C LEU A 57 1.57 46.72 -22.11
N HIS A 58 2.06 46.30 -20.97
CA HIS A 58 2.89 47.10 -20.10
C HIS A 58 4.36 46.84 -20.39
N LEU A 59 5.11 47.89 -20.71
CA LEU A 59 6.55 47.84 -21.01
C LEU A 59 7.37 47.17 -19.90
N ASN A 60 7.01 47.43 -18.67
CA ASN A 60 7.70 46.83 -17.52
C ASN A 60 7.57 45.32 -17.41
N ASN A 61 6.52 44.76 -17.99
CA ASN A 61 6.23 43.30 -18.03
C ASN A 61 6.57 42.68 -19.37
N SER A 62 7.08 43.47 -20.34
CA SER A 62 7.39 42.98 -21.69
C SER A 62 8.90 42.90 -21.85
N ARG A 63 9.38 41.91 -22.52
CA ARG A 63 10.79 41.76 -22.92
C ARG A 63 10.86 41.50 -24.43
N MET A 64 11.81 42.12 -25.06
CA MET A 64 12.10 41.94 -26.48
C MET A 64 13.54 41.45 -26.62
N LYS A 65 13.74 40.48 -27.51
CA LYS A 65 15.06 39.99 -27.91
C LYS A 65 15.13 39.98 -29.43
N VAL A 66 16.16 40.57 -29.96
CA VAL A 66 16.47 40.48 -31.38
C VAL A 66 17.36 39.26 -31.61
N LEU A 67 16.97 38.37 -32.48
CA LEU A 67 17.71 37.15 -32.82
C LEU A 67 18.23 37.30 -34.24
N THR A 68 19.50 37.00 -34.44
CA THR A 68 20.13 37.01 -35.78
C THR A 68 19.87 35.72 -36.55
N ASN A 69 19.63 34.61 -35.81
CA ASN A 69 19.22 33.35 -36.39
C ASN A 69 17.99 32.84 -35.65
N LEU A 70 16.95 32.50 -36.40
CA LEU A 70 15.74 31.85 -35.87
C LEU A 70 15.98 30.34 -35.81
N GLU A 71 16.52 29.87 -34.67
CA GLU A 71 16.37 28.46 -34.32
C GLU A 71 14.93 28.24 -33.89
N SER A 72 14.20 27.41 -34.62
CA SER A 72 12.75 27.23 -34.50
C SER A 72 12.26 26.90 -33.08
N ASP A 73 13.11 26.32 -32.23
CA ASP A 73 12.75 25.86 -30.90
C ASP A 73 12.88 26.94 -29.81
N ALA A 74 13.76 27.94 -30.02
CA ALA A 74 13.98 29.02 -29.04
C ALA A 74 12.95 30.15 -29.12
N THR A 75 12.20 30.22 -30.22
CA THR A 75 11.28 31.32 -30.54
C THR A 75 9.81 30.97 -30.42
N ASN A 76 9.48 29.73 -30.11
CA ASN A 76 8.09 29.31 -29.99
C ASN A 76 7.53 29.74 -28.62
N LEU A 77 6.98 30.96 -28.59
CA LEU A 77 6.30 31.55 -27.41
C LEU A 77 4.86 31.00 -27.25
N HIS A 78 4.41 30.14 -28.17
CA HIS A 78 3.09 29.53 -28.04
C HIS A 78 3.09 28.47 -26.96
N SER A 79 2.15 28.59 -26.01
CA SER A 79 1.89 27.51 -25.07
C SER A 79 1.18 26.38 -25.80
N PHE A 80 1.93 25.35 -26.22
CA PHE A 80 1.36 24.13 -26.79
C PHE A 80 0.36 23.43 -25.83
N PHE A 81 0.44 23.73 -24.54
CA PHE A 81 -0.53 23.25 -23.55
C PHE A 81 -1.97 23.68 -23.84
N VAL A 82 -2.19 24.82 -24.48
CA VAL A 82 -3.56 25.29 -24.80
C VAL A 82 -4.24 24.32 -25.76
N ALA A 83 -3.56 23.94 -26.83
CA ALA A 83 -4.09 22.98 -27.81
C ALA A 83 -4.32 21.61 -27.20
N ASP A 84 -3.40 21.17 -26.34
CA ASP A 84 -3.53 19.88 -25.64
C ASP A 84 -4.67 19.89 -24.61
N LEU A 85 -4.86 21.00 -23.89
CA LEU A 85 -5.99 21.16 -22.96
C LEU A 85 -7.36 21.21 -23.69
N GLU A 86 -7.40 21.85 -24.86
CA GLU A 86 -8.63 21.83 -25.69
C GLU A 86 -8.95 20.41 -26.18
N LYS A 87 -7.95 19.64 -26.61
CA LYS A 87 -8.13 18.22 -26.93
C LYS A 87 -8.57 17.40 -25.72
N ALA A 88 -7.97 17.64 -24.56
CA ALA A 88 -8.31 16.94 -23.33
C ALA A 88 -9.80 17.07 -22.95
N LYS A 89 -10.44 18.19 -23.28
CA LYS A 89 -11.90 18.38 -23.07
C LYS A 89 -12.76 17.38 -23.84
N SER A 90 -12.27 16.89 -24.97
CA SER A 90 -12.98 15.92 -25.83
C SER A 90 -12.63 14.47 -25.53
N ILE A 91 -11.62 14.21 -24.70
CA ILE A 91 -11.15 12.87 -24.36
C ILE A 91 -11.90 12.37 -23.13
N THR A 92 -12.62 11.26 -23.26
CA THR A 92 -13.21 10.54 -22.13
C THR A 92 -12.23 9.46 -21.68
N SER A 93 -11.57 9.68 -20.55
CA SER A 93 -10.59 8.74 -20.01
C SER A 93 -10.60 8.77 -18.47
N VAL A 94 -10.72 7.60 -17.86
CA VAL A 94 -10.63 7.44 -16.40
C VAL A 94 -9.28 7.94 -15.86
N ASN A 95 -8.21 7.75 -16.63
CA ASN A 95 -6.87 8.19 -16.23
C ASN A 95 -6.74 9.71 -16.28
N LEU A 96 -7.33 10.36 -17.29
CA LEU A 96 -7.36 11.81 -17.37
C LEU A 96 -8.16 12.42 -16.21
N ASP A 97 -9.30 11.84 -15.87
CA ASP A 97 -10.11 12.26 -14.74
C ASP A 97 -9.35 12.09 -13.42
N LYS A 98 -8.68 10.96 -13.21
CA LYS A 98 -7.82 10.75 -12.03
C LYS A 98 -6.69 11.77 -11.95
N TYR A 99 -6.07 12.11 -13.09
CA TYR A 99 -4.98 13.09 -13.15
C TYR A 99 -5.47 14.51 -12.81
N LEU A 100 -6.58 14.95 -13.39
CA LEU A 100 -7.10 16.31 -13.22
C LEU A 100 -7.83 16.52 -11.88
N LEU A 101 -8.62 15.54 -11.44
CA LEU A 101 -9.43 15.63 -10.22
C LEU A 101 -8.69 15.15 -8.96
N GLY A 102 -7.54 14.55 -9.16
CA GLY A 102 -6.77 13.89 -8.10
C GLY A 102 -7.38 12.55 -7.66
N ILE A 103 -6.58 11.79 -6.92
CA ILE A 103 -6.98 10.50 -6.38
C ILE A 103 -7.80 10.75 -5.11
N LYS A 104 -9.07 10.33 -5.11
CA LYS A 104 -10.01 10.53 -3.98
C LYS A 104 -9.84 9.49 -2.86
N LYS A 105 -9.08 8.42 -3.07
CA LYS A 105 -8.81 7.39 -2.07
C LYS A 105 -7.72 7.83 -1.10
N ASP A 106 -7.77 7.29 0.10
CA ASP A 106 -6.69 7.46 1.08
C ASP A 106 -5.37 6.99 0.46
N ARG A 107 -4.45 7.93 0.35
CA ARG A 107 -3.11 7.63 -0.19
C ARG A 107 -2.31 6.89 0.86
N VAL A 108 -1.65 5.84 0.45
CA VAL A 108 -0.67 5.15 1.28
C VAL A 108 0.46 6.14 1.61
N ASN A 109 0.77 6.27 2.89
CA ASN A 109 1.86 7.15 3.32
C ASN A 109 3.21 6.47 3.11
N LEU A 110 4.00 7.01 2.19
CA LEU A 110 5.34 6.55 1.85
C LEU A 110 6.45 7.40 2.48
N ASP A 111 6.18 8.11 3.58
CA ASP A 111 7.21 8.83 4.32
C ASP A 111 8.13 7.81 5.04
N SER A 112 9.33 7.62 4.54
CA SER A 112 10.32 6.70 5.10
C SER A 112 11.11 7.27 6.28
N ARG A 113 10.84 8.51 6.69
CA ARG A 113 11.53 9.17 7.81
C ARG A 113 10.95 8.69 9.14
N LYS A 114 11.69 7.88 9.86
CA LYS A 114 11.30 7.32 11.17
C LYS A 114 10.97 8.36 12.24
N SER A 115 11.48 9.58 12.12
CA SER A 115 11.17 10.70 13.02
C SER A 115 9.76 11.27 12.84
N LYS A 116 9.05 10.91 11.79
CA LYS A 116 7.69 11.35 11.51
C LYS A 116 6.66 10.42 12.13
N GLN A 117 5.65 10.98 12.74
CA GLN A 117 4.52 10.23 13.30
C GLN A 117 3.75 9.40 12.25
N SER A 118 3.86 9.82 10.98
CA SER A 118 3.24 9.16 9.83
C SER A 118 4.01 7.96 9.30
N PHE A 119 5.22 7.68 9.80
CA PHE A 119 6.00 6.52 9.38
C PHE A 119 5.28 5.22 9.72
N ASN A 120 5.04 4.40 8.70
CA ASN A 120 4.43 3.09 8.86
C ASN A 120 5.29 2.00 8.20
N PRO A 121 6.05 1.23 8.98
CA PRO A 121 6.95 0.20 8.44
C PRO A 121 6.21 -0.92 7.71
N SER A 122 4.98 -1.26 8.10
CA SER A 122 4.23 -2.35 7.48
C SER A 122 3.90 -2.09 6.01
N VAL A 123 3.71 -0.82 5.63
CA VAL A 123 3.48 -0.42 4.24
C VAL A 123 4.69 -0.75 3.36
N PHE A 124 5.90 -0.47 3.84
CA PHE A 124 7.12 -0.78 3.10
C PHE A 124 7.37 -2.29 3.03
N GLN A 125 7.13 -3.00 4.13
CA GLN A 125 7.23 -4.46 4.17
C GLN A 125 6.26 -5.12 3.20
N ASP A 126 5.06 -4.56 3.01
CA ASP A 126 4.09 -5.06 2.04
C ASP A 126 4.54 -4.80 0.60
N ILE A 127 4.93 -3.57 0.26
CA ILE A 127 5.36 -3.19 -1.10
C ILE A 127 6.65 -3.93 -1.50
N LEU A 128 7.56 -4.18 -0.56
CA LEU A 128 8.84 -4.83 -0.80
C LEU A 128 8.80 -6.35 -0.58
N GLN A 129 7.63 -6.98 -0.67
CA GLN A 129 7.56 -8.44 -0.74
C GLN A 129 8.20 -8.96 -2.04
N PRO A 130 8.92 -10.09 -2.02
CA PRO A 130 9.60 -10.65 -3.19
C PRO A 130 8.71 -10.79 -4.43
N LYS A 131 7.45 -11.12 -4.27
CA LYS A 131 6.49 -11.29 -5.37
C LYS A 131 6.29 -10.03 -6.23
N TYR A 132 6.53 -8.83 -5.67
CA TYR A 132 6.34 -7.55 -6.39
C TYR A 132 7.60 -7.03 -7.06
N TYR A 133 8.77 -7.64 -6.81
CA TYR A 133 9.99 -7.24 -7.51
C TYR A 133 9.92 -7.63 -8.98
N PRO A 134 10.55 -6.83 -9.88
CA PRO A 134 10.62 -7.14 -11.29
C PRO A 134 11.30 -8.47 -11.57
N MET A 135 10.90 -9.13 -12.63
CA MET A 135 11.58 -10.34 -13.14
C MET A 135 12.89 -10.00 -13.84
N SER A 136 13.02 -8.75 -14.32
CA SER A 136 14.17 -8.30 -15.07
C SER A 136 14.78 -7.01 -14.54
N ARG A 137 15.97 -6.72 -15.02
CA ARG A 137 16.71 -5.51 -14.72
C ARG A 137 17.51 -5.05 -15.94
N PHE A 138 17.68 -3.73 -16.08
CA PHE A 138 18.62 -3.20 -17.07
C PHE A 138 20.05 -3.68 -16.75
N PRO A 139 20.88 -4.08 -17.73
CA PRO A 139 22.19 -4.70 -17.53
C PRO A 139 23.25 -3.69 -17.06
N SER A 140 22.95 -2.99 -15.98
CA SER A 140 23.87 -2.12 -15.24
C SER A 140 24.65 -2.94 -14.20
N ASN A 141 25.61 -2.31 -13.50
CA ASN A 141 26.47 -2.99 -12.55
C ASN A 141 25.67 -3.78 -11.49
N PRO A 142 25.79 -5.11 -11.42
CA PRO A 142 25.00 -5.95 -10.54
C PRO A 142 25.38 -5.83 -9.05
N LYS A 143 26.53 -5.26 -8.71
CA LYS A 143 26.95 -4.99 -7.32
C LYS A 143 26.08 -3.92 -6.68
N TYR A 144 25.54 -3.00 -7.47
CA TYR A 144 24.71 -1.91 -6.97
C TYR A 144 23.21 -2.21 -7.17
N ALA A 145 22.52 -2.44 -6.08
CA ALA A 145 21.06 -2.49 -6.08
C ALA A 145 20.46 -1.08 -6.22
N LEU A 146 19.20 -1.01 -6.60
CA LEU A 146 18.41 0.21 -6.42
C LEU A 146 18.34 0.59 -4.93
N SER A 147 18.31 1.88 -4.62
CA SER A 147 18.07 2.32 -3.26
C SER A 147 16.68 1.90 -2.76
N PHE A 148 16.49 1.85 -1.45
CA PHE A 148 15.22 1.45 -0.83
C PHE A 148 14.00 2.14 -1.47
N MET A 149 14.03 3.47 -1.61
CA MET A 149 12.90 4.21 -2.20
C MET A 149 12.77 4.01 -3.71
N GLN A 150 13.87 3.70 -4.42
CA GLN A 150 13.79 3.33 -5.83
C GLN A 150 13.16 1.94 -6.00
N GLN A 151 13.48 0.97 -5.14
CA GLN A 151 12.83 -0.34 -5.13
C GLN A 151 11.32 -0.21 -4.88
N VAL A 152 10.92 0.61 -3.89
CA VAL A 152 9.51 0.93 -3.64
C VAL A 152 8.85 1.52 -4.89
N ALA A 153 9.51 2.48 -5.56
CA ALA A 153 8.96 3.13 -6.75
C ALA A 153 8.80 2.17 -7.93
N VAL A 154 9.77 1.28 -8.14
CA VAL A 154 9.70 0.26 -9.21
C VAL A 154 8.59 -0.74 -8.93
N ASN A 155 8.52 -1.31 -7.73
CA ASN A 155 7.48 -2.29 -7.38
C ASN A 155 6.07 -1.69 -7.51
N LEU A 156 5.88 -0.42 -7.10
CA LEU A 156 4.63 0.30 -7.30
C LEU A 156 4.31 0.56 -8.78
N ALA A 157 5.33 0.76 -9.61
CA ALA A 157 5.13 1.05 -11.03
C ALA A 157 4.69 -0.17 -11.83
N ILE A 158 5.16 -1.36 -11.47
CA ILE A 158 5.05 -2.56 -12.32
C ILE A 158 4.09 -3.64 -11.80
N GLY A 159 3.88 -3.84 -10.52
CA GLY A 159 3.19 -5.05 -10.12
C GLY A 159 2.49 -5.05 -8.77
N TYR A 160 2.57 -3.99 -8.00
CA TYR A 160 2.01 -3.99 -6.64
C TYR A 160 0.47 -3.96 -6.62
N ASP A 161 -0.13 -3.16 -7.49
CA ASP A 161 -1.58 -3.02 -7.60
C ASP A 161 -2.03 -2.65 -9.04
N ASN A 162 -3.31 -2.52 -9.25
CA ASN A 162 -3.92 -2.20 -10.55
C ASN A 162 -4.03 -0.69 -10.83
N GLU A 163 -3.31 0.16 -10.09
CA GLU A 163 -3.35 1.60 -10.34
C GLU A 163 -2.57 1.97 -11.61
N GLN A 164 -3.26 2.59 -12.56
CA GLN A 164 -2.72 2.90 -13.90
C GLN A 164 -1.90 4.19 -13.93
N ILE A 165 -2.01 5.06 -12.92
CA ILE A 165 -1.27 6.31 -12.84
C ILE A 165 -0.36 6.29 -11.63
N ARG A 166 0.93 6.50 -11.86
CA ARG A 166 1.95 6.65 -10.82
C ARG A 166 2.69 7.97 -10.98
N SER A 167 2.98 8.60 -9.86
CA SER A 167 3.79 9.81 -9.80
C SER A 167 5.07 9.52 -9.05
N VAL A 168 6.21 9.79 -9.70
CA VAL A 168 7.53 9.68 -9.08
C VAL A 168 8.15 11.07 -9.03
N ASN A 169 8.38 11.58 -7.83
CA ASN A 169 9.01 12.86 -7.60
C ASN A 169 10.36 12.67 -6.91
N GLY A 170 11.37 13.41 -7.37
CA GLY A 170 12.70 13.40 -6.77
C GLY A 170 13.52 14.57 -7.29
N PRO A 171 14.41 15.17 -6.47
CA PRO A 171 15.37 16.17 -6.92
C PRO A 171 16.25 15.66 -8.05
N PRO A 172 16.96 16.54 -8.78
CA PRO A 172 18.01 16.13 -9.70
C PRO A 172 19.06 15.25 -9.00
N GLY A 173 19.56 14.23 -9.69
CA GLY A 173 20.59 13.33 -9.15
C GLY A 173 20.07 12.19 -8.24
N THR A 174 18.76 12.06 -8.02
CA THR A 174 18.19 10.96 -7.19
C THR A 174 17.99 9.65 -7.94
N GLY A 175 18.51 9.52 -9.15
CA GLY A 175 18.45 8.28 -9.94
C GLY A 175 17.08 7.97 -10.55
N LYS A 176 16.26 8.98 -10.88
CA LYS A 176 14.99 8.77 -11.59
C LYS A 176 15.17 8.02 -12.92
N THR A 177 16.21 8.37 -13.69
CA THR A 177 16.53 7.66 -14.94
C THR A 177 16.93 6.21 -14.69
N THR A 178 17.63 5.95 -13.57
CA THR A 178 18.05 4.59 -13.19
C THR A 178 16.84 3.69 -12.92
N LEU A 179 15.86 4.17 -12.17
CA LEU A 179 14.64 3.40 -11.91
C LEU A 179 13.81 3.17 -13.18
N LEU A 180 13.79 4.15 -14.10
CA LEU A 180 13.09 4.00 -15.39
C LEU A 180 13.73 2.92 -16.27
N LYS A 181 15.05 2.75 -16.24
CA LYS A 181 15.74 1.68 -16.96
C LYS A 181 15.21 0.30 -16.54
N ASP A 182 15.02 0.08 -15.23
CA ASP A 182 14.50 -1.19 -14.71
C ASP A 182 13.01 -1.38 -15.03
N VAL A 183 12.20 -0.31 -15.00
CA VAL A 183 10.81 -0.36 -15.47
C VAL A 183 10.73 -0.72 -16.96
N PHE A 184 11.60 -0.14 -17.80
CA PHE A 184 11.62 -0.45 -19.23
C PHE A 184 12.06 -1.89 -19.48
N SER A 185 13.05 -2.39 -18.75
CA SER A 185 13.46 -3.79 -18.83
C SER A 185 12.32 -4.73 -18.51
N GLU A 186 11.56 -4.47 -17.45
CA GLU A 186 10.44 -5.30 -17.07
C GLU A 186 9.35 -5.31 -18.12
N LEU A 187 8.95 -4.16 -18.66
CA LEU A 187 7.96 -4.09 -19.73
C LEU A 187 8.38 -4.88 -20.98
N ILE A 188 9.67 -4.93 -21.30
CA ILE A 188 10.21 -5.73 -22.41
C ILE A 188 10.12 -7.22 -22.11
N VAL A 189 10.44 -7.62 -20.88
CA VAL A 189 10.31 -9.02 -20.45
C VAL A 189 8.85 -9.43 -20.40
N GLU A 190 7.96 -8.60 -19.85
CA GLU A 190 6.52 -8.85 -19.88
C GLU A 190 5.99 -9.00 -21.32
N GLN A 191 6.48 -8.17 -22.25
CA GLN A 191 6.14 -8.30 -23.67
C GLN A 191 6.64 -9.63 -24.24
N ALA A 192 7.84 -10.06 -23.89
CA ALA A 192 8.39 -11.34 -24.30
C ALA A 192 7.58 -12.53 -23.78
N ILE A 193 7.10 -12.48 -22.53
CA ILE A 193 6.19 -13.49 -21.96
C ILE A 193 4.92 -13.59 -22.80
N GLU A 194 4.25 -12.48 -23.06
CA GLU A 194 3.03 -12.45 -23.87
C GLU A 194 3.27 -13.03 -25.27
N ILE A 195 4.44 -12.81 -25.87
CA ILE A 195 4.83 -13.40 -27.14
C ILE A 195 4.98 -14.94 -26.99
N THR A 196 5.56 -15.45 -25.91
CA THR A 196 5.70 -16.89 -25.72
C THR A 196 4.36 -17.61 -25.56
N GLU A 197 3.35 -16.93 -25.03
CA GLU A 197 2.00 -17.44 -24.84
C GLU A 197 1.17 -17.50 -26.15
N LEU A 198 1.62 -16.87 -27.23
CA LEU A 198 0.95 -16.93 -28.52
C LEU A 198 0.97 -18.36 -29.10
N LYS A 199 -0.18 -18.82 -29.58
CA LYS A 199 -0.32 -20.12 -30.24
C LYS A 199 0.49 -20.21 -31.53
N SER A 200 0.53 -19.12 -32.29
CA SER A 200 1.38 -18.92 -33.46
C SER A 200 2.21 -17.68 -33.24
N LYS A 201 3.50 -17.74 -33.56
CA LYS A 201 4.40 -16.56 -33.49
C LYS A 201 4.23 -15.64 -34.69
N GLU A 202 3.68 -16.12 -35.80
CA GLU A 202 3.20 -15.27 -36.89
C GLU A 202 1.81 -14.71 -36.52
N ILE A 203 1.64 -13.40 -36.62
CA ILE A 203 0.38 -12.69 -36.33
C ILE A 203 -0.60 -12.99 -37.46
N GLU A 204 -1.63 -13.80 -37.15
CA GLU A 204 -2.64 -14.22 -38.12
C GLU A 204 -3.72 -13.17 -38.33
N ASP A 205 -4.10 -12.43 -37.27
CA ASP A 205 -5.11 -11.36 -37.35
C ASP A 205 -4.54 -10.17 -38.09
N LYS A 206 -5.09 -9.90 -39.30
CA LYS A 206 -4.61 -8.84 -40.18
C LYS A 206 -5.73 -7.88 -40.54
N LEU A 207 -5.42 -6.62 -40.53
CA LEU A 207 -6.31 -5.61 -41.11
C LEU A 207 -6.08 -5.53 -42.61
N PRO A 208 -7.12 -5.60 -43.44
CA PRO A 208 -7.01 -5.42 -44.85
C PRO A 208 -6.55 -3.98 -45.18
N TYR A 209 -5.46 -3.89 -45.90
CA TYR A 209 -4.93 -2.64 -46.42
C TYR A 209 -4.58 -2.83 -47.89
N PHE A 210 -5.22 -2.09 -48.76
CA PHE A 210 -5.28 -2.41 -50.20
C PHE A 210 -5.75 -3.84 -50.50
N ASP A 211 -6.07 -4.16 -51.71
CA ASP A 211 -6.75 -5.43 -52.09
C ASP A 211 -6.01 -6.72 -51.72
N ASN A 212 -4.69 -6.66 -51.47
CA ASN A 212 -3.87 -7.86 -51.20
C ASN A 212 -2.84 -7.72 -50.09
N ALA A 213 -2.80 -6.62 -49.36
CA ALA A 213 -1.85 -6.41 -48.27
C ALA A 213 -2.57 -6.24 -46.94
N GLY A 214 -2.37 -7.17 -46.01
CA GLY A 214 -2.86 -7.05 -44.64
C GLY A 214 -1.77 -6.53 -43.72
N ILE A 215 -2.10 -5.60 -42.83
CA ILE A 215 -1.24 -5.22 -41.70
C ILE A 215 -1.56 -6.17 -40.56
N GLY A 216 -0.54 -6.77 -39.96
CA GLY A 216 -0.72 -7.60 -38.77
C GLY A 216 -1.23 -6.76 -37.59
N LYS A 217 -2.28 -7.23 -36.96
CA LYS A 217 -2.83 -6.62 -35.74
C LYS A 217 -2.15 -7.22 -34.53
N LEU A 218 -1.26 -6.46 -33.92
CA LEU A 218 -0.58 -6.91 -32.70
C LEU A 218 -1.61 -7.17 -31.59
N PRO A 219 -1.56 -8.32 -30.90
CA PRO A 219 -2.41 -8.57 -29.74
C PRO A 219 -2.29 -7.45 -28.70
N LYS A 220 -3.42 -7.08 -28.11
CA LYS A 220 -3.46 -5.96 -27.17
C LYS A 220 -2.54 -6.18 -25.96
N SER A 221 -2.44 -7.41 -25.46
CA SER A 221 -1.55 -7.76 -24.35
C SER A 221 -0.07 -7.40 -24.65
N ILE A 222 0.37 -7.58 -25.89
CA ILE A 222 1.71 -7.21 -26.34
C ILE A 222 1.81 -5.71 -26.57
N ALA A 223 0.81 -5.11 -27.23
CA ALA A 223 0.82 -3.69 -27.59
C ALA A 223 0.77 -2.78 -26.35
N ASP A 224 -0.01 -3.15 -25.33
CA ASP A 224 -0.15 -2.41 -24.07
C ASP A 224 1.16 -2.34 -23.26
N LYS A 225 2.16 -3.17 -23.58
CA LYS A 225 3.51 -3.11 -23.01
C LYS A 225 4.46 -2.19 -23.77
N GLY A 226 3.97 -1.48 -24.79
CA GLY A 226 4.73 -0.49 -25.55
C GLY A 226 5.15 0.69 -24.67
N ILE A 227 6.36 1.21 -24.89
CA ILE A 227 6.96 2.28 -24.09
C ILE A 227 6.99 3.56 -24.92
N VAL A 228 6.31 4.59 -24.45
CA VAL A 228 6.37 5.95 -25.02
C VAL A 228 6.79 6.93 -23.93
N VAL A 229 7.89 7.64 -24.16
CA VAL A 229 8.39 8.69 -23.27
C VAL A 229 8.09 10.05 -23.89
N ALA A 230 7.30 10.87 -23.21
CA ALA A 230 6.97 12.21 -23.61
C ALA A 230 7.48 13.25 -22.60
N SER A 231 8.03 14.36 -23.08
CA SER A 231 8.46 15.47 -22.25
C SER A 231 8.20 16.80 -22.93
N SER A 232 7.91 17.83 -22.15
CA SER A 232 7.88 19.23 -22.63
C SER A 232 9.27 19.82 -22.84
N ASN A 233 10.33 19.12 -22.42
CA ASN A 233 11.71 19.54 -22.60
C ASN A 233 12.41 18.58 -23.59
N ASN A 234 12.71 19.08 -24.79
CA ASN A 234 13.38 18.30 -25.84
C ASN A 234 14.73 17.76 -25.37
N GLY A 235 15.50 18.54 -24.61
CA GLY A 235 16.78 18.08 -24.06
C GLY A 235 16.64 16.87 -23.12
N ALA A 236 15.54 16.78 -22.38
CA ALA A 236 15.30 15.61 -21.52
C ALA A 236 14.98 14.35 -22.32
N VAL A 237 14.23 14.49 -23.43
CA VAL A 237 13.96 13.36 -24.34
C VAL A 237 15.26 12.91 -25.01
N GLN A 238 16.05 13.85 -25.56
CA GLN A 238 17.33 13.53 -26.20
C GLN A 238 18.30 12.84 -25.23
N ASN A 239 18.37 13.28 -23.98
CA ASN A 239 19.21 12.62 -22.97
C ASN A 239 18.77 11.16 -22.77
N ILE A 240 17.48 10.89 -22.62
CA ILE A 240 16.98 9.51 -22.46
C ILE A 240 17.29 8.67 -23.68
N VAL A 241 16.99 9.19 -24.90
CA VAL A 241 17.23 8.48 -26.16
C VAL A 241 18.70 8.16 -26.35
N ASN A 242 19.59 9.08 -26.01
CA ASN A 242 21.03 8.92 -26.20
C ASN A 242 21.68 8.08 -25.08
N GLU A 243 21.21 8.15 -23.84
CA GLU A 243 21.81 7.45 -22.71
C GLU A 243 21.40 5.98 -22.60
N LEU A 244 20.17 5.63 -22.99
CA LEU A 244 19.67 4.26 -22.87
C LEU A 244 20.51 3.23 -23.68
N PRO A 245 20.85 3.48 -24.94
CA PRO A 245 21.61 2.53 -25.75
C PRO A 245 23.13 2.61 -25.56
N LEU A 246 23.66 3.52 -24.70
CA LEU A 246 25.11 3.66 -24.52
C LEU A 246 25.75 2.42 -23.88
N ILE A 247 26.80 1.91 -24.49
CA ILE A 247 27.65 0.83 -23.95
C ILE A 247 28.23 1.22 -22.58
N SER A 248 28.62 2.49 -22.40
CA SER A 248 29.16 2.97 -21.13
C SER A 248 28.18 2.91 -19.95
N GLY A 249 26.89 2.69 -20.22
CA GLY A 249 25.85 2.47 -19.22
C GLY A 249 25.62 1.00 -18.88
N ILE A 250 26.34 0.08 -19.54
CA ILE A 250 26.26 -1.37 -19.38
C ILE A 250 27.46 -1.85 -18.57
N ASP A 251 27.25 -2.81 -17.70
CA ASP A 251 28.36 -3.47 -17.01
C ASP A 251 29.15 -4.39 -17.96
N GLU A 252 30.47 -4.44 -17.77
CA GLU A 252 31.37 -5.22 -18.63
C GLU A 252 30.96 -6.71 -18.73
N ALA A 253 30.38 -7.25 -17.68
CA ALA A 253 29.91 -8.64 -17.64
C ALA A 253 28.80 -8.95 -18.67
N PHE A 254 28.07 -7.94 -19.16
CA PHE A 254 26.94 -8.13 -20.08
C PHE A 254 27.23 -7.66 -21.52
N VAL A 255 28.35 -6.98 -21.75
CA VAL A 255 28.64 -6.40 -23.07
C VAL A 255 28.73 -7.48 -24.14
N GLU A 256 29.43 -8.59 -23.88
CA GLU A 256 29.54 -9.70 -24.83
C GLU A 256 28.18 -10.37 -25.10
N GLU A 257 27.36 -10.60 -24.07
CA GLU A 257 26.04 -11.20 -24.24
C GLU A 257 25.09 -10.29 -25.03
N LEU A 258 25.18 -8.97 -24.87
CA LEU A 258 24.42 -7.99 -25.66
C LEU A 258 24.93 -7.93 -27.12
N ARG A 259 26.23 -8.08 -27.34
CA ARG A 259 26.82 -8.16 -28.67
C ARG A 259 26.34 -9.42 -29.39
N ASP A 260 26.31 -10.57 -28.72
CA ASP A 260 25.74 -11.82 -29.26
C ASP A 260 24.23 -11.74 -29.52
N ALA A 261 23.52 -10.99 -28.68
CA ALA A 261 22.10 -10.74 -28.92
C ALA A 261 21.87 -9.92 -30.19
N ASP A 262 22.85 -9.10 -30.56
CA ASP A 262 22.85 -8.25 -31.75
C ASP A 262 21.48 -7.58 -31.99
N TYR A 263 21.02 -6.82 -31.01
CA TYR A 263 19.77 -6.10 -31.13
C TYR A 263 19.94 -4.89 -32.07
N PHE A 264 20.16 -5.20 -33.35
CA PHE A 264 20.42 -4.23 -34.43
C PHE A 264 21.63 -3.33 -34.17
N TRP A 265 22.71 -3.94 -33.67
CA TRP A 265 23.97 -3.27 -33.32
C TRP A 265 24.51 -2.40 -34.46
N ASN A 266 24.66 -2.98 -35.66
CA ASN A 266 25.19 -2.28 -36.82
C ASN A 266 24.32 -1.08 -37.23
N ILE A 267 23.00 -1.21 -37.11
CA ILE A 267 22.07 -0.16 -37.44
C ILE A 267 22.21 1.03 -36.50
N SER A 268 22.32 0.76 -35.18
CA SER A 268 22.46 1.81 -34.18
C SER A 268 23.78 2.57 -34.23
N ASN A 269 24.83 1.92 -34.74
CA ASN A 269 26.18 2.50 -34.87
C ASN A 269 26.55 2.95 -36.27
N SER A 270 25.60 3.02 -37.20
CA SER A 270 25.85 3.40 -38.60
C SER A 270 25.16 4.69 -38.95
N ASN A 271 25.84 5.48 -39.80
CA ASN A 271 25.19 6.56 -40.55
C ASN A 271 24.44 5.94 -41.71
N ILE A 272 23.13 5.99 -41.63
CA ILE A 272 22.23 5.36 -42.58
C ILE A 272 21.73 6.42 -43.56
N SER A 273 21.85 6.15 -44.86
CA SER A 273 21.30 7.00 -45.91
C SER A 273 20.73 6.14 -47.02
N THR A 274 19.85 6.74 -47.81
CA THR A 274 19.31 6.11 -49.01
C THR A 274 19.86 6.80 -50.24
N LYS A 275 20.24 6.01 -51.28
CA LYS A 275 20.64 6.49 -52.60
C LYS A 275 19.73 5.88 -53.64
N TRP A 276 19.46 6.66 -54.68
CA TRP A 276 18.74 6.18 -55.86
C TRP A 276 19.75 5.73 -56.91
N GLU A 277 19.75 4.46 -57.23
CA GLU A 277 20.59 3.85 -58.26
C GLU A 277 19.72 3.18 -59.31
N LYS A 278 20.27 3.03 -60.53
CA LYS A 278 19.57 2.31 -61.59
C LYS A 278 19.87 0.83 -61.48
N ASP A 279 18.83 0.00 -61.45
CA ASP A 279 18.97 -1.46 -61.53
C ASP A 279 19.45 -1.90 -62.94
N GLU A 280 19.69 -3.21 -63.08
CA GLU A 280 20.12 -3.81 -64.35
C GLU A 280 19.14 -3.55 -65.51
N ASN A 281 17.88 -3.22 -65.20
CA ASN A 281 16.83 -2.89 -66.15
C ASN A 281 16.67 -1.36 -66.39
N GLY A 282 17.56 -0.55 -65.81
CA GLY A 282 17.53 0.90 -65.93
C GLY A 282 16.46 1.61 -65.10
N LYS A 283 15.77 0.90 -64.20
CA LYS A 283 14.76 1.44 -63.29
C LYS A 283 15.44 2.01 -62.04
N ASN A 284 15.04 3.21 -61.63
CA ASN A 284 15.52 3.78 -60.38
C ASN A 284 15.04 2.93 -59.21
N VAL A 285 16.00 2.37 -58.46
CA VAL A 285 15.79 1.61 -57.26
C VAL A 285 16.48 2.34 -56.10
N GLU A 286 15.80 2.43 -54.99
CA GLU A 286 16.35 3.02 -53.80
C GLU A 286 17.22 1.98 -53.07
N THR A 287 18.52 2.24 -52.98
CA THR A 287 19.49 1.40 -52.28
C THR A 287 19.85 2.01 -50.94
N LEU A 288 20.03 1.16 -49.97
CA LEU A 288 20.45 1.54 -48.62
C LEU A 288 21.97 1.62 -48.57
N VAL A 289 22.48 2.71 -48.01
CA VAL A 289 23.91 2.88 -47.74
C VAL A 289 24.08 3.01 -46.25
N SER A 290 24.78 2.05 -45.65
CA SER A 290 25.16 2.07 -44.27
C SER A 290 26.68 2.25 -44.19
N LYS A 291 27.12 3.23 -43.40
CA LYS A 291 28.54 3.43 -43.09
C LYS A 291 28.68 3.37 -41.56
N LEU A 292 29.41 2.38 -41.11
CA LEU A 292 29.72 2.22 -39.69
C LEU A 292 30.47 3.46 -39.15
N ASN A 293 30.10 3.93 -37.98
CA ASN A 293 30.80 5.01 -37.30
C ASN A 293 32.16 4.51 -36.79
N GLU A 294 33.15 5.40 -36.70
CA GLU A 294 34.49 5.06 -36.21
C GLU A 294 34.45 4.61 -34.75
N ASP A 295 33.51 5.13 -33.96
CA ASP A 295 33.30 4.80 -32.57
C ASP A 295 31.95 4.06 -32.39
N GLU A 296 31.97 2.80 -32.01
CA GLU A 296 30.79 2.03 -31.59
C GLU A 296 30.37 2.47 -30.20
N LYS A 297 29.31 3.28 -30.10
CA LYS A 297 28.85 3.85 -28.81
C LYS A 297 27.64 3.14 -28.23
N PHE A 298 26.84 2.48 -29.08
CA PHE A 298 25.55 1.93 -28.70
C PHE A 298 25.56 0.40 -28.71
N TRP A 299 24.93 -0.20 -27.72
CA TRP A 299 24.78 -1.65 -27.64
C TRP A 299 23.63 -2.20 -28.50
N GLY A 300 22.76 -1.33 -29.04
CA GLY A 300 21.65 -1.75 -29.88
C GLY A 300 20.67 -0.61 -30.19
N LEU A 301 19.72 -0.90 -31.07
CA LEU A 301 18.65 0.03 -31.45
C LEU A 301 17.52 -0.04 -30.41
N PHE A 302 17.71 0.58 -29.26
CA PHE A 302 16.80 0.46 -28.12
C PHE A 302 15.80 1.62 -27.98
N SER A 303 16.17 2.80 -28.40
CA SER A 303 15.36 4.02 -28.30
C SER A 303 15.40 4.83 -29.59
N LEU A 304 14.27 5.42 -29.94
CA LEU A 304 14.13 6.24 -31.16
C LEU A 304 13.47 7.57 -30.80
N GLU A 305 13.98 8.66 -31.33
CA GLU A 305 13.43 9.99 -31.12
C GLU A 305 12.32 10.26 -32.17
N GLY A 306 11.11 10.61 -31.68
CA GLY A 306 9.97 10.96 -32.50
C GLY A 306 9.62 12.45 -32.42
N GLY A 307 8.50 12.83 -33.03
CA GLY A 307 7.86 14.14 -32.88
C GLY A 307 8.14 15.10 -34.05
N LYS A 308 9.38 15.45 -34.34
CA LYS A 308 9.71 16.26 -35.51
C LYS A 308 9.73 15.44 -36.81
N LYS A 309 9.49 16.08 -37.96
CA LYS A 309 9.52 15.40 -39.24
C LYS A 309 10.86 14.71 -39.50
N ASP A 310 11.96 15.38 -39.23
CA ASP A 310 13.30 14.81 -39.45
C ASP A 310 13.56 13.58 -38.60
N ASN A 311 13.09 13.59 -37.34
CA ASN A 311 13.17 12.44 -36.44
C ASN A 311 12.31 11.27 -36.94
N MET A 312 11.10 11.57 -37.42
CA MET A 312 10.21 10.56 -38.04
C MET A 312 10.82 9.96 -39.32
N ASP A 313 11.45 10.78 -40.17
CA ASP A 313 12.17 10.30 -41.33
C ASP A 313 13.36 9.41 -40.94
N GLY A 314 14.04 9.75 -39.85
CA GLY A 314 15.09 8.92 -39.23
C GLY A 314 14.57 7.56 -38.72
N ILE A 315 13.40 7.54 -38.04
CA ILE A 315 12.73 6.30 -37.61
C ILE A 315 12.42 5.42 -38.84
N LEU A 316 11.83 6.00 -39.88
CA LEU A 316 11.48 5.26 -41.10
C LEU A 316 12.72 4.69 -41.80
N THR A 317 13.81 5.44 -41.84
CA THR A 317 15.08 4.98 -42.40
C THR A 317 15.66 3.81 -41.54
N SER A 318 15.66 3.93 -40.25
CA SER A 318 16.09 2.85 -39.33
C SER A 318 15.22 1.61 -39.52
N LEU A 319 13.89 1.77 -39.57
CA LEU A 319 12.96 0.66 -39.78
C LEU A 319 13.18 -0.04 -41.12
N LYS A 320 13.46 0.71 -42.20
CA LYS A 320 13.81 0.15 -43.49
C LYS A 320 15.08 -0.72 -43.39
N HIS A 321 16.08 -0.27 -42.66
CA HIS A 321 17.29 -1.07 -42.40
C HIS A 321 17.03 -2.30 -41.59
N VAL A 322 16.21 -2.21 -40.53
CA VAL A 322 15.78 -3.37 -39.75
C VAL A 322 15.10 -4.41 -40.63
N VAL A 323 14.20 -3.97 -41.54
CA VAL A 323 13.56 -4.88 -42.48
C VAL A 323 14.59 -5.52 -43.42
N TYR A 324 15.51 -4.73 -43.98
CA TYR A 324 16.57 -5.25 -44.84
C TYR A 324 17.45 -6.28 -44.14
N TYR A 325 17.91 -5.96 -42.91
CA TYR A 325 18.72 -6.86 -42.08
C TYR A 325 18.00 -8.16 -41.82
N LEU A 326 16.74 -8.09 -41.38
CA LEU A 326 15.95 -9.29 -41.06
C LEU A 326 15.66 -10.15 -42.31
N GLU A 327 15.53 -9.56 -43.49
CA GLU A 327 15.28 -10.30 -44.77
C GLU A 327 16.55 -10.96 -45.31
N ASN A 328 17.73 -10.35 -45.13
CA ASN A 328 18.93 -10.73 -45.90
C ASN A 328 20.13 -11.19 -45.04
N GLU A 329 20.21 -10.78 -43.77
CA GLU A 329 21.39 -10.98 -42.95
C GLU A 329 21.11 -11.78 -41.66
N TYR A 330 19.87 -11.74 -41.18
CA TYR A 330 19.49 -12.41 -39.92
C TYR A 330 19.33 -13.91 -40.14
N GLU A 331 19.98 -14.71 -39.30
CA GLU A 331 19.78 -16.15 -39.19
C GLU A 331 18.72 -16.45 -38.11
N PRO A 332 17.55 -16.97 -38.50
CA PRO A 332 16.48 -17.22 -37.55
C PRO A 332 16.85 -18.35 -36.58
N ASN A 333 16.53 -18.14 -35.31
CA ASN A 333 16.71 -19.13 -34.26
C ASN A 333 15.46 -19.20 -33.38
N ALA A 334 14.70 -20.28 -33.51
CA ALA A 334 13.49 -20.51 -32.71
C ALA A 334 13.79 -20.96 -31.26
N ASP A 335 14.98 -21.45 -30.97
CA ASP A 335 15.34 -21.91 -29.63
C ASP A 335 15.35 -20.77 -28.60
N VAL A 336 15.41 -19.52 -29.05
CA VAL A 336 15.36 -18.35 -28.17
C VAL A 336 14.08 -18.26 -27.34
N TYR A 337 13.00 -18.88 -27.80
CA TYR A 337 11.74 -18.95 -27.02
C TYR A 337 11.89 -19.87 -25.82
N ASP A 338 12.42 -21.06 -26.03
CA ASP A 338 12.63 -22.07 -24.96
C ASP A 338 13.73 -21.61 -23.99
N ASP A 339 14.80 -21.02 -24.48
CA ASP A 339 15.86 -20.42 -23.67
C ASP A 339 15.33 -19.31 -22.76
N PHE A 340 14.47 -18.46 -23.29
CA PHE A 340 13.84 -17.40 -22.49
C PHE A 340 12.90 -17.99 -21.43
N ILE A 341 12.05 -18.93 -21.79
CA ILE A 341 11.12 -19.57 -20.83
C ILE A 341 11.90 -20.24 -19.71
N THR A 342 12.95 -20.99 -20.04
CA THR A 342 13.80 -21.66 -19.05
C THR A 342 14.41 -20.68 -18.04
N GLN A 343 14.94 -19.56 -18.51
CA GLN A 343 15.49 -18.51 -17.64
C GLN A 343 14.40 -17.83 -16.82
N TYR A 344 13.24 -17.57 -17.41
CA TYR A 344 12.10 -16.96 -16.73
C TYR A 344 11.59 -17.85 -15.59
N GLU A 345 11.39 -19.15 -15.85
CA GLU A 345 10.92 -20.11 -14.85
C GLU A 345 11.92 -20.24 -13.68
N TYR A 346 13.21 -20.25 -13.97
CA TYR A 346 14.25 -20.29 -12.93
C TYR A 346 14.18 -19.06 -12.00
N ILE A 347 14.05 -17.86 -12.55
CA ILE A 347 13.90 -16.62 -11.77
C ILE A 347 12.58 -16.64 -10.99
N LEU A 348 11.50 -17.14 -11.58
CA LEU A 348 10.20 -17.24 -10.94
C LEU A 348 10.26 -18.16 -9.71
N GLU A 349 10.91 -19.32 -9.83
CA GLU A 349 11.13 -20.24 -8.72
C GLU A 349 11.94 -19.59 -7.59
N TYR A 350 13.03 -18.92 -7.93
CA TYR A 350 13.84 -18.17 -6.99
C TYR A 350 13.01 -17.12 -6.23
N LYS A 351 12.15 -16.38 -6.93
CA LYS A 351 11.20 -15.43 -6.32
C LYS A 351 10.22 -16.11 -5.37
N HIS A 352 9.67 -17.27 -5.76
CA HIS A 352 8.73 -18.02 -4.94
C HIS A 352 9.37 -18.50 -3.64
N GLU A 353 10.61 -18.97 -3.69
CA GLU A 353 11.35 -19.35 -2.48
C GLU A 353 11.54 -18.17 -1.54
N ARG A 354 11.95 -17.01 -2.05
CA ARG A 354 12.11 -15.79 -1.26
C ARG A 354 10.78 -15.27 -0.73
N GLN A 355 9.70 -15.39 -1.49
CA GLN A 355 8.36 -15.04 -1.04
C GLN A 355 7.93 -15.91 0.15
N ALA A 356 8.16 -17.23 0.09
CA ALA A 356 7.86 -18.11 1.20
C ALA A 356 8.66 -17.78 2.47
N VAL A 357 9.88 -17.29 2.33
CA VAL A 357 10.69 -16.77 3.45
C VAL A 357 10.08 -15.46 3.98
N SER A 358 9.75 -14.52 3.10
CA SER A 358 9.13 -13.24 3.46
C SER A 358 7.83 -13.43 4.25
N GLU A 359 6.97 -14.34 3.84
CA GLU A 359 5.72 -14.67 4.54
C GLU A 359 5.96 -15.17 5.97
N LYS A 360 7.01 -15.97 6.17
CA LYS A 360 7.40 -16.41 7.51
C LYS A 360 7.90 -15.26 8.38
N TYR A 361 8.64 -14.29 7.81
CA TYR A 361 9.06 -13.09 8.53
C TYR A 361 7.88 -12.19 8.90
N LEU A 362 6.93 -12.00 8.00
CA LEU A 362 5.70 -11.25 8.29
C LEU A 362 4.90 -11.94 9.40
N LEU A 363 4.79 -13.27 9.36
CA LEU A 363 4.15 -14.05 10.42
C LEU A 363 4.89 -13.87 11.75
N LEU A 364 6.22 -13.89 11.76
CA LEU A 364 7.02 -13.66 12.94
C LEU A 364 6.78 -12.26 13.54
N GLY A 365 6.72 -11.23 12.69
CA GLY A 365 6.38 -9.87 13.10
C GLY A 365 5.01 -9.79 13.77
N ASN A 366 4.00 -10.38 13.15
CA ASN A 366 2.64 -10.43 13.68
C ASN A 366 2.56 -11.18 15.02
N LEU A 367 3.26 -12.30 15.15
CA LEU A 367 3.31 -13.05 16.41
C LEU A 367 3.99 -12.26 17.53
N ARG A 368 5.05 -11.50 17.24
CA ARG A 368 5.70 -10.62 18.23
C ARG A 368 4.76 -9.50 18.70
N GLU A 369 4.00 -8.92 17.79
CA GLU A 369 3.00 -7.91 18.14
C GLU A 369 1.88 -8.52 19.01
N GLN A 370 1.37 -9.70 18.64
CA GLN A 370 0.39 -10.44 19.45
C GLN A 370 0.94 -10.78 20.84
N LEU A 371 2.22 -11.16 20.94
CA LEU A 371 2.88 -11.39 22.22
C LEU A 371 2.89 -10.13 23.09
N ASN A 372 3.29 -8.99 22.53
CA ASN A 372 3.32 -7.72 23.26
C ASN A 372 1.92 -7.34 23.77
N GLN A 373 0.88 -7.51 22.94
CA GLN A 373 -0.50 -7.25 23.34
C GLN A 373 -0.98 -8.22 24.41
N ALA A 374 -0.65 -9.52 24.29
CA ALA A 374 -1.01 -10.53 25.28
C ALA A 374 -0.34 -10.27 26.63
N VAL A 375 0.95 -9.92 26.65
CA VAL A 375 1.71 -9.57 27.87
C VAL A 375 1.13 -8.32 28.53
N ALA A 376 0.85 -7.26 27.76
CA ALA A 376 0.24 -6.05 28.29
C ALA A 376 -1.16 -6.31 28.89
N SER A 377 -1.97 -7.12 28.22
CA SER A 377 -3.30 -7.52 28.70
C SER A 377 -3.21 -8.39 29.96
N HIS A 378 -2.28 -9.34 30.00
CA HIS A 378 -2.03 -10.17 31.20
C HIS A 378 -1.66 -9.30 32.39
N GLN A 379 -0.73 -8.36 32.23
CA GLN A 379 -0.31 -7.47 33.31
C GLN A 379 -1.47 -6.59 33.82
N SER A 380 -2.22 -5.97 32.90
CA SER A 380 -3.40 -5.15 33.25
C SER A 380 -4.48 -5.95 33.97
N ASN A 381 -4.77 -7.17 33.50
CA ASN A 381 -5.72 -8.05 34.15
C ASN A 381 -5.26 -8.47 35.53
N LYS A 382 -3.98 -8.81 35.71
CA LYS A 382 -3.40 -9.16 37.00
C LYS A 382 -3.56 -8.03 38.02
N GLU A 383 -3.23 -6.80 37.63
CA GLU A 383 -3.38 -5.64 38.53
C GLU A 383 -4.85 -5.37 38.90
N LYS A 384 -5.77 -5.52 37.93
CA LYS A 384 -7.21 -5.38 38.20
C LYS A 384 -7.75 -6.47 39.13
N ILE A 385 -7.40 -7.72 38.85
CA ILE A 385 -7.77 -8.88 39.65
C ILE A 385 -7.28 -8.73 41.09
N GLU A 386 -6.02 -8.35 41.27
CA GLU A 386 -5.40 -8.15 42.58
C GLU A 386 -6.12 -7.03 43.36
N LYS A 387 -6.42 -5.93 42.73
CA LYS A 387 -7.17 -4.81 43.33
C LYS A 387 -8.58 -5.22 43.75
N GLU A 388 -9.33 -5.91 42.89
CA GLU A 388 -10.68 -6.39 43.19
C GLU A 388 -10.68 -7.42 44.34
N TYR A 389 -9.70 -8.33 44.33
CA TYR A 389 -9.55 -9.34 45.37
C TYR A 389 -9.22 -8.71 46.72
N ASN A 390 -8.29 -7.78 46.74
CA ASN A 390 -7.90 -7.08 47.99
C ASN A 390 -9.07 -6.30 48.60
N LEU A 391 -9.90 -5.63 47.78
CA LEU A 391 -11.12 -4.97 48.25
C LEU A 391 -12.12 -5.97 48.89
N LEU A 392 -12.34 -7.10 48.22
CA LEU A 392 -13.25 -8.16 48.75
C LEU A 392 -12.74 -8.74 50.07
N VAL A 393 -11.43 -8.95 50.20
CA VAL A 393 -10.81 -9.42 51.45
C VAL A 393 -10.92 -8.37 52.55
N GLU A 394 -10.71 -7.10 52.23
CA GLU A 394 -10.85 -5.99 53.22
C GLU A 394 -12.30 -5.86 53.71
N GLU A 395 -13.29 -5.94 52.82
CA GLU A 395 -14.72 -5.97 53.20
C GLU A 395 -15.02 -7.13 54.14
N TYR A 396 -14.50 -8.33 53.84
CA TYR A 396 -14.71 -9.49 54.69
C TYR A 396 -14.02 -9.35 56.04
N VAL A 397 -12.79 -8.86 56.10
CA VAL A 397 -12.07 -8.63 57.36
C VAL A 397 -12.85 -7.66 58.25
N ASN A 398 -13.38 -6.59 57.71
CA ASN A 398 -14.19 -5.62 58.42
C ASN A 398 -15.50 -6.23 58.92
N TYR A 399 -16.21 -7.00 58.07
CA TYR A 399 -17.40 -7.73 58.44
C TYR A 399 -17.10 -8.73 59.57
N ARG A 400 -16.06 -9.56 59.43
CA ARG A 400 -15.66 -10.58 60.40
C ARG A 400 -15.36 -9.98 61.77
N LYS A 401 -14.69 -8.82 61.81
CA LYS A 401 -14.42 -8.10 63.07
C LYS A 401 -15.71 -7.70 63.78
N GLN A 402 -16.67 -7.14 63.07
CA GLN A 402 -17.97 -6.76 63.60
C GLN A 402 -18.80 -7.98 64.02
N ALA A 403 -18.81 -9.02 63.20
CA ALA A 403 -19.49 -10.27 63.43
C ALA A 403 -18.97 -10.99 64.72
N LEU A 404 -17.65 -10.96 64.90
CA LEU A 404 -17.02 -11.56 66.10
C LEU A 404 -17.45 -10.84 67.41
N ILE A 405 -17.47 -9.50 67.40
CA ILE A 405 -17.92 -8.70 68.53
C ILE A 405 -19.39 -9.01 68.83
N ARG A 406 -20.25 -8.98 67.81
CA ARG A 406 -21.69 -9.24 68.01
C ARG A 406 -21.96 -10.68 68.42
N LYS A 407 -21.22 -11.66 67.86
CA LYS A 407 -21.27 -13.06 68.31
C LYS A 407 -21.00 -13.20 69.83
N SER A 408 -19.91 -12.60 70.30
CA SER A 408 -19.56 -12.64 71.73
C SER A 408 -20.64 -12.00 72.60
N GLN A 409 -21.25 -10.90 72.15
CA GLN A 409 -22.38 -10.27 72.89
C GLN A 409 -23.59 -11.20 72.95
N LEU A 410 -23.97 -11.78 71.78
CA LEU A 410 -25.12 -12.71 71.73
C LEU A 410 -24.91 -13.95 72.60
N GLU A 411 -23.73 -14.53 72.63
CA GLU A 411 -23.40 -15.66 73.48
C GLU A 411 -23.57 -15.33 74.97
N VAL A 412 -23.19 -14.09 75.35
CA VAL A 412 -23.41 -13.60 76.75
C VAL A 412 -24.89 -13.36 76.97
N GLU A 413 -25.61 -12.73 76.03
CA GLU A 413 -27.06 -12.48 76.19
C GLU A 413 -27.86 -13.77 76.26
N ILE A 414 -27.53 -14.80 75.50
CA ILE A 414 -28.14 -16.12 75.51
C ILE A 414 -27.90 -16.79 76.91
N ARG A 415 -26.64 -16.76 77.35
CA ARG A 415 -26.31 -17.31 78.67
C ARG A 415 -27.08 -16.63 79.79
N ASN A 416 -27.15 -15.32 79.83
CA ASN A 416 -27.90 -14.55 80.77
C ASN A 416 -29.42 -14.89 80.74
N ASN A 417 -29.97 -15.15 79.59
CA ASN A 417 -31.35 -15.59 79.45
C ASN A 417 -31.54 -17.01 79.96
N ASP A 418 -30.61 -17.91 79.71
CA ASP A 418 -30.63 -19.27 80.19
C ASP A 418 -30.62 -19.30 81.77
N GLU A 419 -29.74 -18.50 82.34
CA GLU A 419 -29.67 -18.37 83.80
C GLU A 419 -31.00 -17.86 84.39
N LYS A 420 -31.63 -16.86 83.71
CA LYS A 420 -32.94 -16.34 84.12
C LYS A 420 -34.05 -17.37 83.96
N ILE A 421 -34.03 -18.17 82.90
CA ILE A 421 -34.98 -19.23 82.63
C ILE A 421 -34.85 -20.32 83.74
N GLU A 422 -33.63 -20.75 84.02
CA GLU A 422 -33.38 -21.72 85.12
C GLU A 422 -33.86 -21.21 86.49
N TYR A 423 -33.56 -19.93 86.75
CA TYR A 423 -34.05 -19.30 87.96
C TYR A 423 -35.59 -19.32 88.03
N ASN A 424 -36.28 -18.86 86.96
CA ASN A 424 -37.74 -18.85 86.92
C ASN A 424 -38.35 -20.26 87.03
N LEU A 425 -37.72 -21.25 86.39
CA LEU A 425 -38.15 -22.65 86.46
C LEU A 425 -38.00 -23.19 87.90
N SER A 426 -36.91 -22.82 88.62
CA SER A 426 -36.72 -23.16 90.05
C SER A 426 -37.82 -22.54 90.93
N GLU A 427 -38.08 -21.24 90.72
CA GLU A 427 -39.13 -20.51 91.43
C GLU A 427 -40.55 -21.07 91.13
N GLN A 428 -40.84 -21.43 89.85
CA GLN A 428 -42.08 -22.11 89.46
C GLN A 428 -42.26 -23.44 90.25
N LYS A 429 -41.16 -24.21 90.34
CA LYS A 429 -41.18 -25.47 91.11
C LYS A 429 -41.47 -25.24 92.61
N GLN A 430 -40.81 -24.25 93.22
CA GLN A 430 -41.03 -23.89 94.64
C GLN A 430 -42.45 -23.36 94.84
N THR A 431 -42.94 -22.48 93.93
CA THR A 431 -44.30 -21.94 94.01
C THR A 431 -45.36 -23.03 93.85
N ASN A 432 -45.14 -23.98 92.89
CA ASN A 432 -46.02 -25.17 92.79
C ASN A 432 -46.03 -26.02 94.03
N GLN A 433 -44.85 -26.27 94.63
CA GLN A 433 -44.79 -27.00 95.91
C GLN A 433 -45.55 -26.28 97.05
N ALA A 434 -45.46 -24.94 97.11
CA ALA A 434 -46.20 -24.14 98.07
C ALA A 434 -47.72 -24.20 97.79
N ILE A 435 -48.17 -24.20 96.55
CA ILE A 435 -49.57 -24.40 96.16
C ILE A 435 -50.06 -25.78 96.58
N GLU A 436 -49.28 -26.85 96.32
CA GLU A 436 -49.65 -28.22 96.75
C GLU A 436 -49.72 -28.35 98.28
N ALA A 437 -48.72 -27.79 99.00
CA ALA A 437 -48.72 -27.76 100.46
C ALA A 437 -49.96 -26.98 100.97
N LEU A 438 -50.33 -25.88 100.29
CA LEU A 438 -51.51 -25.11 100.66
C LEU A 438 -52.79 -25.89 100.37
N LYS A 439 -52.90 -26.67 99.31
CA LYS A 439 -54.02 -27.54 98.94
C LYS A 439 -54.25 -28.57 100.02
N LEU A 440 -53.24 -29.14 100.63
CA LEU A 440 -53.30 -30.08 101.76
C LEU A 440 -53.87 -29.43 103.04
N GLN A 441 -53.69 -28.11 103.23
CA GLN A 441 -54.17 -27.32 104.36
C GLN A 441 -55.56 -26.71 104.12
N LYS A 442 -56.34 -27.18 103.14
CA LYS A 442 -57.64 -26.67 102.81
C LYS A 442 -58.61 -26.66 103.96
N PRO A 443 -59.12 -25.48 104.35
CA PRO A 443 -60.04 -25.39 105.52
C PRO A 443 -61.33 -26.19 105.29
N GLY A 444 -61.71 -27.02 106.36
CA GLY A 444 -62.94 -27.80 106.34
C GLY A 444 -64.21 -26.93 106.27
N PHE A 445 -65.38 -27.58 106.03
CA PHE A 445 -66.66 -26.87 105.84
C PHE A 445 -67.05 -25.96 107.02
N PHE A 446 -66.67 -26.32 108.28
CA PHE A 446 -66.98 -25.60 109.55
C PHE A 446 -65.91 -24.59 109.94
N SER A 447 -64.83 -24.33 109.18
CA SER A 447 -63.76 -23.39 109.55
C SER A 447 -64.29 -21.94 109.57
N LYS A 448 -63.68 -21.07 110.47
CA LYS A 448 -64.06 -19.64 110.56
C LYS A 448 -63.90 -18.92 109.23
N LYS A 449 -64.82 -17.99 108.89
CA LYS A 449 -64.81 -17.22 107.63
C LYS A 449 -63.45 -16.54 107.36
N LYS A 450 -62.78 -16.04 108.34
CA LYS A 450 -61.45 -15.42 108.25
C LYS A 450 -60.36 -16.41 107.73
N VAL A 451 -60.33 -17.64 108.26
CA VAL A 451 -59.38 -18.67 107.84
C VAL A 451 -59.61 -19.10 106.34
N LYS A 452 -60.90 -19.16 105.95
CA LYS A 452 -61.23 -19.43 104.50
C LYS A 452 -60.81 -18.31 103.59
N GLN A 453 -60.93 -17.09 104.05
CA GLN A 453 -60.52 -15.91 103.30
C GLN A 453 -58.99 -15.87 103.18
N GLU A 454 -58.25 -16.01 104.22
CA GLU A 454 -56.77 -16.07 104.19
C GLU A 454 -56.23 -17.20 103.29
N TYR A 455 -56.90 -18.34 103.29
CA TYR A 455 -56.55 -19.44 102.37
C TYR A 455 -56.79 -19.07 100.94
N LYS A 456 -57.92 -18.44 100.60
CA LYS A 456 -58.21 -17.96 99.20
C LYS A 456 -57.22 -16.91 98.74
N GLU A 457 -56.90 -15.98 99.62
CA GLU A 457 -55.94 -14.91 99.31
C GLU A 457 -54.52 -15.46 99.04
N ARG A 458 -54.09 -16.39 99.92
CA ARG A 458 -52.78 -17.05 99.66
C ARG A 458 -52.78 -17.93 98.44
N MET A 459 -53.87 -18.65 98.20
CA MET A 459 -53.99 -19.46 96.98
C MET A 459 -53.96 -18.57 95.69
N HIS A 460 -54.68 -17.47 95.69
CA HIS A 460 -54.71 -16.50 94.62
C HIS A 460 -53.34 -15.88 94.41
N PHE A 461 -52.67 -15.46 95.49
CA PHE A 461 -51.32 -14.90 95.46
C PHE A 461 -50.30 -15.87 94.80
N PHE A 462 -50.22 -17.12 95.26
CA PHE A 462 -49.32 -18.08 94.66
C PHE A 462 -49.68 -18.48 93.22
N SER A 463 -50.99 -18.52 92.90
CA SER A 463 -51.45 -18.80 91.56
C SER A 463 -51.09 -17.67 90.58
N GLU A 464 -51.26 -16.41 90.98
CA GLU A 464 -50.85 -15.24 90.16
C GLU A 464 -49.32 -15.20 90.03
N GLN A 465 -48.56 -15.48 91.10
CA GLN A 465 -47.11 -15.57 91.06
C GLN A 465 -46.65 -16.67 90.08
N LEU A 466 -47.27 -17.83 90.09
CA LEU A 466 -46.98 -18.92 89.17
C LEU A 466 -47.28 -18.54 87.73
N LEU A 467 -48.43 -17.93 87.45
CA LEU A 467 -48.79 -17.48 86.09
C LEU A 467 -47.79 -16.43 85.57
N SER A 468 -47.39 -15.47 86.41
CA SER A 468 -46.41 -14.46 86.01
C SER A 468 -45.02 -15.10 85.71
N LEU A 469 -44.60 -16.10 86.56
CA LEU A 469 -43.35 -16.81 86.29
C LEU A 469 -43.40 -17.65 85.00
N ILE A 470 -44.53 -18.26 84.66
CA ILE A 470 -44.74 -19.02 83.44
C ILE A 470 -44.69 -18.07 82.24
N GLU A 471 -45.38 -16.93 82.34
CA GLU A 471 -45.37 -15.91 81.21
C GLU A 471 -43.96 -15.32 80.99
N ASN A 472 -43.28 -14.99 82.12
CA ASN A 472 -41.87 -14.52 82.06
C ASN A 472 -40.96 -15.54 81.37
N THR A 473 -41.09 -16.85 81.78
CA THR A 473 -40.31 -17.93 81.18
C THR A 473 -40.59 -18.08 79.71
N LYS A 474 -41.88 -17.97 79.32
CA LYS A 474 -42.25 -17.99 77.87
C LYS A 474 -41.62 -16.83 77.07
N ASN A 475 -41.66 -15.63 77.67
CA ASN A 475 -41.07 -14.43 77.01
C ASN A 475 -39.54 -14.56 76.91
N LEU A 476 -38.87 -15.05 77.95
CA LEU A 476 -37.42 -15.32 77.91
C LEU A 476 -37.03 -16.36 76.82
N ASN A 477 -37.83 -17.43 76.70
CA ASN A 477 -37.61 -18.43 75.66
C ASN A 477 -37.80 -17.85 74.24
N VAL A 478 -38.79 -17.00 74.07
CA VAL A 478 -38.95 -16.28 72.76
C VAL A 478 -37.73 -15.37 72.48
N CYS A 479 -37.27 -14.65 73.51
CA CYS A 479 -36.09 -13.83 73.41
C CYS A 479 -34.85 -14.65 73.03
N LYS A 480 -34.60 -15.76 73.75
CA LYS A 480 -33.50 -16.68 73.45
C LYS A 480 -33.53 -17.19 72.02
N ASN A 481 -34.69 -17.68 71.57
CA ASN A 481 -34.84 -18.18 70.19
C ASN A 481 -34.53 -17.11 69.13
N ASN A 482 -34.85 -15.83 69.37
CA ASN A 482 -34.52 -14.75 68.52
C ASN A 482 -33.02 -14.46 68.47
N LEU A 483 -32.35 -14.48 69.61
CA LEU A 483 -30.90 -14.32 69.72
C LEU A 483 -30.15 -15.47 69.03
N GLU A 484 -30.60 -16.72 69.23
CA GLU A 484 -30.03 -17.89 68.52
C GLU A 484 -30.21 -17.81 66.99
N LYS A 485 -31.36 -17.32 66.54
CA LYS A 485 -31.56 -17.05 65.08
C LYS A 485 -30.62 -15.97 64.56
N GLU A 486 -30.43 -14.88 65.29
CA GLU A 486 -29.47 -13.85 64.95
C GLU A 486 -28.03 -14.40 64.88
N LEU A 487 -27.64 -15.20 65.87
CA LEU A 487 -26.34 -15.88 65.94
C LEU A 487 -26.14 -16.80 64.73
N SER A 488 -27.14 -17.62 64.39
CA SER A 488 -27.09 -18.51 63.24
C SER A 488 -27.00 -17.75 61.91
N SER A 489 -27.68 -16.62 61.81
CA SER A 489 -27.61 -15.74 60.65
C SER A 489 -26.21 -15.13 60.43
N ILE A 490 -25.55 -14.69 61.52
CA ILE A 490 -24.20 -14.16 61.48
C ILE A 490 -23.20 -15.25 61.04
N LEU A 491 -23.32 -16.46 61.55
CA LEU A 491 -22.47 -17.57 61.16
C LEU A 491 -22.65 -18.00 59.73
N SER A 492 -23.90 -18.04 59.23
CA SER A 492 -24.19 -18.38 57.85
C SER A 492 -23.66 -17.34 56.87
N LYS A 493 -23.81 -16.05 57.19
CA LYS A 493 -23.26 -14.94 56.36
C LYS A 493 -21.74 -14.94 56.35
N SER A 494 -21.10 -15.23 57.50
CA SER A 494 -19.64 -15.34 57.55
C SER A 494 -19.12 -16.44 56.62
N LYS A 495 -19.76 -17.60 56.61
CA LYS A 495 -19.42 -18.70 55.73
C LYS A 495 -19.71 -18.40 54.27
N GLU A 496 -20.76 -17.64 53.99
CA GLU A 496 -21.06 -17.18 52.61
C GLU A 496 -19.95 -16.26 52.07
N HIS A 497 -19.46 -15.33 52.89
CA HIS A 497 -18.35 -14.46 52.50
C HIS A 497 -17.05 -15.25 52.27
N GLU A 498 -16.72 -16.21 53.12
CA GLU A 498 -15.56 -17.11 52.94
C GLU A 498 -15.65 -17.85 51.59
N ASN A 499 -16.80 -18.46 51.30
CA ASN A 499 -17.01 -19.17 50.04
C ASN A 499 -16.90 -18.24 48.81
N LYS A 500 -17.35 -16.98 48.93
CA LYS A 500 -17.21 -15.99 47.86
C LYS A 500 -15.74 -15.65 47.60
N ILE A 501 -14.93 -15.47 48.62
CA ILE A 501 -13.50 -15.20 48.50
C ILE A 501 -12.78 -16.39 47.87
N ASP A 502 -13.02 -17.61 48.32
CA ASP A 502 -12.40 -18.82 47.79
C ASP A 502 -12.78 -19.03 46.32
N LYS A 503 -14.04 -18.83 45.96
CA LYS A 503 -14.50 -18.89 44.58
C LYS A 503 -13.81 -17.83 43.73
N LYS A 504 -13.77 -16.57 44.19
CA LYS A 504 -13.10 -15.48 43.44
C LYS A 504 -11.61 -15.76 43.28
N LYS A 505 -10.93 -16.32 44.27
CA LYS A 505 -9.54 -16.73 44.21
C LYS A 505 -9.31 -17.76 43.10
N ASN A 506 -10.11 -18.82 43.07
CA ASN A 506 -10.00 -19.90 42.11
C ASN A 506 -10.29 -19.39 40.68
N ASP A 507 -11.31 -18.55 40.53
CA ASP A 507 -11.65 -17.93 39.23
C ASP A 507 -10.51 -17.02 38.72
N ASN A 508 -9.89 -16.24 39.62
CA ASN A 508 -8.76 -15.38 39.32
C ASN A 508 -7.51 -16.18 38.91
N GLU A 509 -7.18 -17.24 39.67
CA GLU A 509 -6.06 -18.13 39.34
C GLU A 509 -6.23 -18.75 37.96
N LYS A 510 -7.46 -19.18 37.62
CA LYS A 510 -7.75 -19.71 36.29
C LYS A 510 -7.54 -18.70 35.19
N ILE A 511 -8.01 -17.44 35.34
CA ILE A 511 -7.82 -16.37 34.33
C ILE A 511 -6.33 -16.08 34.12
N ILE A 512 -5.54 -16.02 35.17
CA ILE A 512 -4.10 -15.78 35.14
C ILE A 512 -3.38 -16.95 34.44
N ASP A 513 -3.74 -18.19 34.78
CA ASP A 513 -3.15 -19.40 34.18
C ASP A 513 -3.48 -19.52 32.68
N ASP A 514 -4.73 -19.28 32.30
CA ASP A 514 -5.14 -19.31 30.88
C ASP A 514 -4.42 -18.23 30.07
N SER A 515 -4.25 -17.02 30.59
CA SER A 515 -3.51 -15.96 29.91
C SER A 515 -2.01 -16.26 29.83
N SER A 516 -1.42 -16.87 30.87
CA SER A 516 -0.02 -17.31 30.86
C SER A 516 0.23 -18.45 29.86
N LYS A 517 -0.69 -19.39 29.72
CA LYS A 517 -0.63 -20.46 28.72
C LYS A 517 -0.65 -19.88 27.32
N ASN A 518 -1.53 -18.92 27.04
CA ASN A 518 -1.58 -18.26 25.74
C ASN A 518 -0.26 -17.55 25.40
N ILE A 519 0.35 -16.84 26.34
CA ILE A 519 1.66 -16.21 26.18
C ILE A 519 2.72 -17.27 25.82
N ASN A 520 2.82 -18.35 26.59
CA ASN A 520 3.78 -19.42 26.36
C ASN A 520 3.59 -20.10 24.98
N GLU A 521 2.35 -20.29 24.54
CA GLU A 521 2.06 -20.83 23.22
C GLU A 521 2.56 -19.92 22.09
N ILE A 522 2.35 -18.59 22.21
CA ILE A 522 2.85 -17.62 21.24
C ILE A 522 4.38 -17.61 21.26
N GLU A 523 5.03 -17.63 22.42
CA GLU A 523 6.50 -17.68 22.55
C GLU A 523 7.10 -18.94 21.91
N MET A 524 6.51 -20.11 22.12
CA MET A 524 6.95 -21.35 21.49
C MET A 524 6.84 -21.29 19.97
N ARG A 525 5.76 -20.70 19.44
CA ARG A 525 5.59 -20.51 17.98
C ARG A 525 6.64 -19.56 17.44
N ILE A 526 6.92 -18.44 18.12
CA ILE A 526 7.97 -17.48 17.77
C ILE A 526 9.33 -18.18 17.75
N GLN A 527 9.67 -18.95 18.78
CA GLN A 527 10.94 -19.65 18.86
C GLN A 527 11.11 -20.69 17.74
N SER A 528 10.09 -21.50 17.48
CA SER A 528 10.09 -22.48 16.39
C SER A 528 10.29 -21.83 15.03
N LEU A 529 9.59 -20.71 14.78
CA LEU A 529 9.67 -19.98 13.51
C LEU A 529 11.02 -19.28 13.36
N SER A 530 11.52 -18.64 14.42
CA SER A 530 12.85 -17.98 14.42
C SER A 530 13.99 -18.97 14.16
N THR A 531 13.94 -20.17 14.75
CA THR A 531 14.94 -21.22 14.51
C THR A 531 14.97 -21.64 13.03
N LYS A 532 13.78 -21.78 12.41
CA LYS A 532 13.68 -22.11 10.98
C LYS A 532 14.19 -20.99 10.07
N LEU A 533 13.96 -19.73 10.46
CA LEU A 533 14.37 -18.56 9.68
C LEU A 533 15.88 -18.28 9.79
N ASN A 534 16.48 -18.45 10.95
CA ASN A 534 17.93 -18.29 11.15
C ASN A 534 18.77 -19.26 10.30
N ALA A 535 18.19 -20.35 9.85
CA ALA A 535 18.83 -21.32 8.96
C ALA A 535 18.81 -20.94 7.47
N VAL A 536 18.04 -19.90 7.07
CA VAL A 536 17.69 -19.70 5.65
C VAL A 536 18.16 -18.38 5.06
N SER A 537 18.40 -17.28 5.81
CA SER A 537 18.62 -15.98 5.16
C SER A 537 19.42 -14.97 5.96
N GLU A 538 20.44 -14.39 5.29
CA GLU A 538 21.16 -13.21 5.78
C GLU A 538 20.52 -11.87 5.31
N ASN A 539 19.70 -11.87 4.23
CA ASN A 539 19.16 -10.66 3.60
C ASN A 539 17.65 -10.53 3.83
N VAL A 540 17.29 -9.97 4.97
CA VAL A 540 15.88 -9.70 5.30
C VAL A 540 15.67 -8.20 5.48
N LEU A 541 14.49 -7.70 5.07
CA LEU A 541 14.12 -6.32 5.31
C LEU A 541 13.90 -6.07 6.81
N ASP A 542 14.85 -5.41 7.46
CA ASP A 542 14.71 -4.92 8.82
C ASP A 542 14.37 -3.43 8.85
N MET A 543 13.11 -3.12 9.12
CA MET A 543 12.64 -1.74 9.23
C MET A 543 13.12 -1.02 10.51
N ASN A 544 13.86 -1.68 11.41
CA ASN A 544 14.46 -1.05 12.58
C ASN A 544 15.82 -0.41 12.31
N GLU A 545 16.46 -0.74 11.19
CA GLU A 545 17.73 -0.15 10.76
C GLU A 545 17.63 1.39 10.65
N ASP A 546 18.75 2.09 10.73
CA ASP A 546 18.79 3.53 10.48
C ASP A 546 18.45 3.87 9.03
N TYR A 547 18.07 5.12 8.77
CA TYR A 547 17.62 5.53 7.43
C TYR A 547 18.70 5.35 6.36
N SER A 548 19.96 5.60 6.66
CA SER A 548 21.06 5.49 5.69
C SER A 548 21.31 4.03 5.33
N THR A 549 21.38 3.16 6.32
CA THR A 549 21.48 1.71 6.14
C THR A 549 20.30 1.17 5.35
N LEU A 550 19.07 1.61 5.71
CA LEU A 550 17.85 1.22 5.01
C LEU A 550 17.88 1.62 3.54
N GLN A 551 18.39 2.84 3.20
CA GLN A 551 18.50 3.29 1.80
C GLN A 551 19.49 2.43 0.99
N LEU A 552 20.49 1.84 1.62
CA LEU A 552 21.46 0.96 0.98
C LEU A 552 21.05 -0.52 1.02
N SER A 553 20.00 -0.85 1.78
CA SER A 553 19.54 -2.22 1.92
C SER A 553 18.96 -2.76 0.60
N ASN A 554 19.30 -4.00 0.32
CA ASN A 554 18.70 -4.76 -0.76
C ASN A 554 18.16 -6.08 -0.19
N PRO A 555 16.98 -6.02 0.43
CA PRO A 555 16.39 -7.21 1.02
C PRO A 555 16.03 -8.24 -0.06
N TRP A 556 16.06 -9.50 0.32
CA TRP A 556 15.60 -10.68 -0.43
C TRP A 556 16.53 -11.15 -1.54
N PHE A 557 17.17 -10.23 -2.29
CA PHE A 557 17.87 -10.55 -3.53
C PHE A 557 19.34 -10.09 -3.49
N ASP A 558 20.22 -10.96 -3.93
CA ASP A 558 21.68 -10.76 -3.97
C ASP A 558 22.18 -10.33 -5.36
N GLU A 559 23.49 -10.27 -5.53
CA GLU A 559 24.13 -9.94 -6.80
C GLU A 559 23.82 -11.00 -7.87
N GLU A 560 23.76 -12.27 -7.51
CA GLU A 560 23.47 -13.37 -8.45
C GLU A 560 22.08 -13.22 -9.06
N TYR A 561 21.09 -12.93 -8.24
CA TYR A 561 19.73 -12.66 -8.74
C TYR A 561 19.70 -11.47 -9.71
N ARG A 562 20.43 -10.40 -9.42
CA ARG A 562 20.52 -9.23 -10.33
C ARG A 562 21.17 -9.56 -11.66
N ILE A 563 22.16 -10.47 -11.66
CA ILE A 563 22.78 -10.99 -12.89
C ILE A 563 21.74 -11.76 -13.70
N LEU A 564 20.97 -12.66 -13.05
CA LEU A 564 19.90 -13.43 -13.71
C LEU A 564 18.84 -12.51 -14.33
N GLN A 565 18.41 -11.48 -13.61
CA GLN A 565 17.47 -10.50 -14.12
C GLN A 565 17.99 -9.78 -15.39
N SER A 566 19.26 -9.39 -15.41
CA SER A 566 19.87 -8.74 -16.57
C SER A 566 20.01 -9.69 -17.77
N LYS A 567 20.33 -10.96 -17.52
CA LYS A 567 20.36 -12.01 -18.56
C LYS A 567 18.98 -12.28 -19.14
N LEU A 568 17.95 -12.31 -18.32
CA LEU A 568 16.57 -12.47 -18.82
C LEU A 568 16.15 -11.30 -19.73
N PHE A 569 16.54 -10.08 -19.40
CA PHE A 569 16.33 -8.93 -20.29
C PHE A 569 17.02 -9.14 -21.65
N ILE A 570 18.27 -9.62 -21.67
CA ILE A 570 18.99 -9.90 -22.91
C ILE A 570 18.33 -11.03 -23.72
N ALA A 571 17.86 -12.07 -23.03
CA ALA A 571 17.10 -13.15 -23.67
C ALA A 571 15.78 -12.63 -24.28
N ALA A 572 15.09 -11.72 -23.60
CA ALA A 572 13.89 -11.07 -24.13
C ALA A 572 14.18 -10.25 -25.40
N LEU A 573 15.34 -9.59 -25.49
CA LEU A 573 15.75 -8.89 -26.72
C LEU A 573 15.98 -9.87 -27.89
N LYS A 574 16.64 -11.01 -27.64
CA LYS A 574 16.83 -12.09 -28.66
C LYS A 574 15.47 -12.61 -29.15
N LEU A 575 14.57 -12.91 -28.22
CA LEU A 575 13.21 -13.36 -28.53
C LEU A 575 12.43 -12.34 -29.36
N ARG A 576 12.48 -11.05 -28.96
CA ARG A 576 11.79 -9.98 -29.71
C ARG A 576 12.34 -9.83 -31.13
N LYS A 577 13.66 -9.94 -31.32
CA LYS A 577 14.27 -9.93 -32.66
C LYS A 577 13.76 -11.07 -33.52
N GLN A 578 13.69 -12.29 -32.99
CA GLN A 578 13.11 -13.45 -33.68
C GLN A 578 11.64 -13.24 -34.03
N PHE A 579 10.84 -12.71 -33.10
CA PHE A 579 9.43 -12.41 -33.33
C PHE A 579 9.22 -11.35 -34.42
N LEU A 580 10.11 -10.33 -34.50
CA LEU A 580 10.10 -9.35 -35.59
C LEU A 580 10.39 -10.02 -36.93
N TYR A 581 11.35 -10.96 -36.99
CA TYR A 581 11.63 -11.73 -38.20
C TYR A 581 10.41 -12.51 -38.69
N GLU A 582 9.72 -13.23 -37.82
CA GLU A 582 8.54 -14.04 -38.14
C GLU A 582 7.37 -13.16 -38.66
N ASN A 583 7.33 -11.89 -38.24
CA ASN A 583 6.30 -10.93 -38.64
C ASN A 583 6.77 -9.87 -39.63
N ILE A 584 7.88 -10.12 -40.34
CA ILE A 584 8.51 -9.13 -41.23
C ILE A 584 7.60 -8.61 -42.33
N LYS A 585 6.71 -9.46 -42.85
CA LYS A 585 5.73 -9.07 -43.88
C LYS A 585 4.78 -7.99 -43.37
N SER A 586 4.32 -8.11 -42.14
CA SER A 586 3.44 -7.14 -41.47
C SER A 586 4.19 -5.83 -41.21
N ILE A 587 5.44 -5.92 -40.74
CA ILE A 587 6.29 -4.75 -40.48
C ILE A 587 6.57 -4.00 -41.79
N LYS A 588 6.88 -4.71 -42.87
CA LYS A 588 7.12 -4.15 -44.19
C LYS A 588 5.88 -3.46 -44.75
N ALA A 589 4.69 -4.06 -44.60
CA ALA A 589 3.43 -3.44 -44.98
C ALA A 589 3.18 -2.14 -44.22
N ALA A 590 3.35 -2.15 -42.91
CA ALA A 590 3.20 -0.95 -42.06
C ALA A 590 4.21 0.15 -42.44
N TYR A 591 5.48 -0.21 -42.66
CA TYR A 591 6.52 0.71 -43.15
C TYR A 591 6.15 1.36 -44.47
N ILE A 592 5.71 0.60 -45.47
CA ILE A 592 5.33 1.11 -46.82
C ILE A 592 4.20 2.12 -46.69
N ILE A 593 3.19 1.82 -45.85
CA ILE A 593 2.05 2.70 -45.64
C ILE A 593 2.50 4.00 -44.98
N TRP A 594 3.33 3.93 -43.98
CA TRP A 594 3.80 5.11 -43.26
C TRP A 594 4.67 6.01 -44.15
N ASN A 595 5.51 5.41 -44.96
CA ASN A 595 6.36 6.16 -45.87
C ASN A 595 5.55 6.94 -46.94
N LYS A 596 4.35 6.44 -47.29
CA LYS A 596 3.43 7.09 -48.19
C LYS A 596 2.43 7.96 -47.42
N GLN A 597 2.85 9.18 -47.04
CA GLN A 597 2.05 10.09 -46.20
C GLN A 597 0.62 10.32 -46.68
N LYS A 598 0.40 10.39 -48.01
CA LYS A 598 -0.95 10.57 -48.55
C LYS A 598 -1.83 9.37 -48.26
N GLU A 599 -1.33 8.17 -48.44
CA GLU A 599 -2.05 6.92 -48.15
C GLU A 599 -2.29 6.76 -46.64
N TYR A 600 -1.36 7.22 -45.80
CA TYR A 600 -1.55 7.27 -44.35
C TYR A 600 -2.71 8.18 -43.96
N LEU A 601 -2.80 9.39 -44.54
CA LEU A 601 -3.89 10.31 -44.20
C LEU A 601 -5.25 9.77 -44.66
N ASP A 602 -5.32 9.13 -45.84
CA ASP A 602 -6.55 8.54 -46.36
C ASP A 602 -7.00 7.29 -45.54
N ASN A 603 -6.08 6.59 -44.92
CA ASN A 603 -6.34 5.35 -44.18
C ASN A 603 -6.06 5.46 -42.67
N LYS A 604 -6.03 6.67 -42.14
CA LYS A 604 -5.68 6.96 -40.73
C LYS A 604 -6.45 6.13 -39.72
N GLN A 605 -7.75 5.91 -39.96
CA GLN A 605 -8.58 5.11 -39.03
C GLN A 605 -8.20 3.62 -39.01
N VAL A 606 -7.93 3.06 -40.19
CA VAL A 606 -7.51 1.65 -40.34
C VAL A 606 -6.16 1.42 -39.68
N ILE A 607 -5.23 2.35 -39.85
CA ILE A 607 -3.90 2.28 -39.27
C ILE A 607 -3.96 2.45 -37.74
N ALA A 608 -4.75 3.40 -37.25
CA ALA A 608 -4.96 3.59 -35.83
C ALA A 608 -5.55 2.34 -35.15
N GLN A 609 -6.48 1.65 -35.84
CA GLN A 609 -7.02 0.38 -35.33
C GLN A 609 -6.00 -0.77 -35.32
N ALA A 610 -5.03 -0.74 -36.25
CA ALA A 610 -3.96 -1.75 -36.28
C ALA A 610 -2.90 -1.54 -35.18
N TRP A 611 -2.74 -0.30 -34.72
CA TRP A 611 -1.67 0.11 -33.81
C TRP A 611 -2.17 0.37 -32.37
N ASN A 612 -3.48 0.45 -32.15
CA ASN A 612 -4.14 0.46 -30.85
C ASN A 612 -4.60 -0.96 -30.46
#